data_925033e256c4f415a8c6cc6ee7cca08c
#
_entry.id   925033e256c4f415a8c6cc6ee7cca08c
#
_cell.length_a   1.000
_cell.length_b   1.000
_cell.length_c   1.000
_cell.angle_alpha   90.00
_cell.angle_beta   90.00
_cell.angle_gamma   90.00
#
_symmetry.space_group_name_H-M   'P 1'
#
loop_
_entity.id
_entity.type
_entity.pdbx_description
1 polymer ?
#
loop_
_entity_poly.entity_id
_entity_poly.type
_entity_poly.pdbx_seq_one_letter_code
_entity_poly.pdbx_strand_id
1 'polypeptide(L)'
;MELKFQLTKKKVEKKMNKTIAEYIWMDGHSPTQKLRSKSKVIDTTIKNLEDLPLWGFDGSSTNQAQGNDSDCMLKPVYKTLDPIRGGNNLLVMCEVLNPDGTPHKTNSRAHLVKIAELFKDEEAWFGIEQEYTLFEGRNPLGWPEGGYPAPQGPFYCGVGADEVYGRDIVEEHLDLCLEAGLEVSG
;
A
#
# COMPACT_ATOMS: atom_id res chain seq x y z
N MET A 1 -26.92 -6.27 -35.17
CA MET A 1 -25.94 -7.06 -34.36
C MET A 1 -24.56 -6.43 -34.39
N GLU A 2 -24.06 -5.95 -35.52
CA GLU A 2 -22.76 -5.29 -35.67
C GLU A 2 -22.58 -4.02 -34.82
N LEU A 3 -23.59 -3.17 -34.75
CA LEU A 3 -23.48 -1.91 -33.98
C LEU A 3 -23.30 -2.11 -32.46
N LYS A 4 -23.96 -3.15 -31.90
CA LYS A 4 -23.76 -3.53 -30.49
C LYS A 4 -22.36 -4.09 -30.24
N PHE A 5 -21.83 -4.84 -31.20
CA PHE A 5 -20.49 -5.42 -31.10
C PHE A 5 -19.40 -4.35 -31.18
N GLN A 6 -19.56 -3.35 -32.08
CA GLN A 6 -18.65 -2.21 -32.17
C GLN A 6 -18.70 -1.29 -30.94
N LEU A 7 -19.89 -1.07 -30.35
CA LEU A 7 -20.04 -0.30 -29.12
C LEU A 7 -19.42 -1.01 -27.91
N THR A 8 -19.53 -2.35 -27.87
CA THR A 8 -18.91 -3.15 -26.83
C THR A 8 -17.39 -3.16 -26.95
N LYS A 9 -16.85 -3.31 -28.19
CA LYS A 9 -15.42 -3.22 -28.47
C LYS A 9 -14.85 -1.84 -28.10
N LYS A 10 -15.49 -0.73 -28.50
CA LYS A 10 -15.09 0.63 -28.11
C LYS A 10 -15.15 0.86 -26.59
N LYS A 11 -16.14 0.29 -25.88
CA LYS A 11 -16.21 0.36 -24.40
C LYS A 11 -15.07 -0.41 -23.73
N VAL A 12 -14.72 -1.58 -24.25
CA VAL A 12 -13.61 -2.40 -23.73
C VAL A 12 -12.27 -1.70 -24.01
N GLU A 13 -12.04 -1.20 -25.23
CA GLU A 13 -10.84 -0.45 -25.58
C GLU A 13 -10.70 0.83 -24.73
N LYS A 14 -11.81 1.54 -24.47
CA LYS A 14 -11.80 2.74 -23.61
C LYS A 14 -11.52 2.41 -22.15
N LYS A 15 -11.87 1.21 -21.68
CA LYS A 15 -11.55 0.72 -20.32
C LYS A 15 -10.09 0.27 -20.22
N MET A 16 -9.52 -0.27 -21.30
CA MET A 16 -8.12 -0.73 -21.34
C MET A 16 -7.09 0.42 -21.29
N ASN A 17 -7.50 1.64 -21.61
CA ASN A 17 -6.62 2.81 -21.58
C ASN A 17 -6.70 3.62 -20.26
N LYS A 18 -7.52 3.18 -19.29
CA LYS A 18 -7.62 3.83 -17.98
C LYS A 18 -6.83 3.05 -16.95
N THR A 19 -6.08 3.77 -16.13
CA THR A 19 -5.36 3.23 -14.98
C THR A 19 -6.01 3.77 -13.72
N ILE A 20 -6.34 2.89 -12.77
CA ILE A 20 -6.64 3.29 -11.41
C ILE A 20 -5.32 3.24 -10.65
N ALA A 21 -4.86 4.39 -10.18
CA ALA A 21 -3.67 4.51 -9.36
C ALA A 21 -4.08 4.82 -7.92
N GLU A 22 -3.78 3.91 -7.00
CA GLU A 22 -4.01 4.11 -5.58
C GLU A 22 -2.78 4.71 -4.94
N TYR A 23 -2.88 5.98 -4.57
CA TYR A 23 -1.84 6.74 -3.90
C TYR A 23 -1.88 6.44 -2.40
N ILE A 24 -0.79 5.90 -1.88
CA ILE A 24 -0.64 5.45 -0.50
C ILE A 24 0.43 6.30 0.18
N TRP A 25 0.15 6.82 1.39
CA TRP A 25 1.09 7.64 2.15
C TRP A 25 0.96 7.43 3.65
N MET A 26 1.97 7.88 4.39
CA MET A 26 1.95 7.91 5.85
C MET A 26 1.32 9.21 6.35
N ASP A 27 0.39 9.12 7.30
CA ASP A 27 -0.27 10.29 7.89
C ASP A 27 0.57 10.96 9.00
N GLY A 28 -0.01 11.94 9.68
CA GLY A 28 0.65 12.70 10.76
C GLY A 28 0.31 12.23 12.17
N HIS A 29 -0.24 11.03 12.36
CA HIS A 29 -0.54 10.52 13.70
C HIS A 29 0.74 10.27 14.51
N SER A 30 0.65 10.48 15.79
CA SER A 30 1.72 10.24 16.76
C SER A 30 1.17 9.37 17.91
N PRO A 31 1.94 8.43 18.47
CA PRO A 31 3.34 8.11 18.16
C PRO A 31 3.55 7.29 16.89
N THR A 32 2.49 6.67 16.34
CA THR A 32 2.59 5.78 15.18
C THR A 32 1.78 6.35 14.02
N GLN A 33 2.45 6.62 12.91
CA GLN A 33 1.83 7.01 11.66
C GLN A 33 0.99 5.86 11.09
N LYS A 34 -0.09 6.20 10.39
CA LYS A 34 -0.97 5.24 9.73
C LYS A 34 -0.91 5.41 8.22
N LEU A 35 -1.07 4.31 7.50
CA LEU A 35 -1.25 4.36 6.05
C LEU A 35 -2.60 4.97 5.70
N ARG A 36 -2.58 5.84 4.71
CA ARG A 36 -3.76 6.41 4.06
C ARG A 36 -3.69 6.13 2.58
N SER A 37 -4.84 6.06 1.94
CA SER A 37 -4.88 5.95 0.48
C SER A 37 -6.04 6.72 -0.13
N LYS A 38 -5.87 7.06 -1.40
CA LYS A 38 -6.94 7.52 -2.28
C LYS A 38 -6.66 7.14 -3.72
N SER A 39 -7.68 6.83 -4.48
CA SER A 39 -7.54 6.35 -5.84
C SER A 39 -7.84 7.44 -6.87
N LYS A 40 -7.00 7.53 -7.89
CA LYS A 40 -7.15 8.41 -9.05
C LYS A 40 -7.35 7.58 -10.31
N VAL A 41 -8.35 7.95 -11.11
CA VAL A 41 -8.50 7.40 -12.46
C VAL A 41 -7.72 8.28 -13.43
N ILE A 42 -6.79 7.69 -14.15
CA ILE A 42 -5.94 8.33 -15.14
C ILE A 42 -6.33 7.81 -16.52
N ASP A 43 -6.57 8.70 -17.46
CA ASP A 43 -7.05 8.39 -18.83
C ASP A 43 -5.94 7.93 -19.77
N THR A 44 -4.91 7.28 -19.23
CA THR A 44 -3.79 6.74 -20.01
C THR A 44 -3.14 5.55 -19.26
N THR A 45 -2.34 4.79 -19.99
CA THR A 45 -1.47 3.77 -19.40
C THR A 45 -0.21 4.44 -18.88
N ILE A 46 0.08 4.22 -17.60
CA ILE A 46 1.28 4.71 -16.92
C ILE A 46 2.43 3.73 -17.19
N LYS A 47 3.52 4.22 -17.78
CA LYS A 47 4.72 3.43 -18.04
C LYS A 47 5.80 3.70 -16.99
N ASN A 48 6.11 4.95 -16.74
CA ASN A 48 7.16 5.38 -15.84
C ASN A 48 6.57 6.00 -14.57
N LEU A 49 7.36 6.13 -13.53
CA LEU A 49 6.96 6.78 -12.27
C LEU A 49 6.61 8.25 -12.50
N GLU A 50 7.35 8.91 -13.38
CA GLU A 50 7.23 10.33 -13.73
C GLU A 50 5.93 10.66 -14.50
N ASP A 51 5.28 9.64 -15.07
CA ASP A 51 3.96 9.79 -15.72
C ASP A 51 2.84 10.00 -14.69
N LEU A 52 3.10 9.70 -13.41
CA LEU A 52 2.14 9.86 -12.32
C LEU A 52 2.13 11.31 -11.83
N PRO A 53 0.97 11.98 -11.83
CA PRO A 53 0.89 13.37 -11.42
C PRO A 53 1.07 13.53 -9.89
N LEU A 54 1.63 14.67 -9.48
CA LEU A 54 1.45 15.17 -8.12
C LEU A 54 -0.05 15.31 -7.83
N TRP A 55 -0.44 15.03 -6.58
CA TRP A 55 -1.86 15.10 -6.23
C TRP A 55 -2.10 15.74 -4.87
N GLY A 56 -2.79 16.89 -4.87
CA GLY A 56 -3.17 17.59 -3.65
C GLY A 56 -4.18 16.83 -2.81
N PHE A 57 -4.11 16.98 -1.49
CA PHE A 57 -5.08 16.47 -0.54
C PHE A 57 -5.21 17.38 0.68
N ASP A 58 -6.32 17.25 1.39
CA ASP A 58 -6.57 17.96 2.64
C ASP A 58 -5.85 17.26 3.81
N GLY A 59 -4.74 17.84 4.25
CA GLY A 59 -3.92 17.33 5.34
C GLY A 59 -4.57 17.44 6.72
N SER A 60 -5.65 18.21 6.87
CA SER A 60 -6.35 18.32 8.16
C SER A 60 -6.99 17.00 8.59
N SER A 61 -7.48 16.22 7.61
CA SER A 61 -8.07 14.89 7.84
C SER A 61 -7.05 13.81 8.25
N THR A 62 -5.76 14.11 8.11
CA THR A 62 -4.66 13.15 8.33
C THR A 62 -3.66 13.64 9.38
N ASN A 63 -4.00 14.64 10.18
CA ASN A 63 -3.11 15.27 11.18
C ASN A 63 -1.81 15.86 10.59
N GLN A 64 -1.86 16.34 9.34
CA GLN A 64 -0.70 16.88 8.64
C GLN A 64 -0.78 18.39 8.42
N ALA A 65 -1.99 18.96 8.49
CA ALA A 65 -2.20 20.39 8.36
C ALA A 65 -3.33 20.90 9.29
N GLN A 66 -3.52 22.21 9.33
CA GLN A 66 -4.64 22.85 10.02
C GLN A 66 -5.72 23.23 9.02
N GLY A 67 -7.00 23.26 9.45
CA GLY A 67 -8.13 23.43 8.55
C GLY A 67 -8.18 24.72 7.73
N ASN A 68 -7.46 25.76 8.14
CA ASN A 68 -7.35 27.03 7.42
C ASN A 68 -6.16 27.14 6.45
N ASP A 69 -5.24 26.15 6.51
CA ASP A 69 -4.08 25.99 5.62
C ASP A 69 -3.82 24.50 5.50
N SER A 70 -4.71 23.82 4.77
CA SER A 70 -4.80 22.36 4.80
C SER A 70 -4.20 21.64 3.60
N ASP A 71 -3.72 22.37 2.61
CA ASP A 71 -3.18 21.79 1.40
C ASP A 71 -1.86 21.06 1.65
N CYS A 72 -1.83 19.79 1.27
CA CYS A 72 -0.63 18.96 1.19
C CYS A 72 -0.56 18.30 -0.19
N MET A 73 0.65 17.89 -0.60
CA MET A 73 0.88 17.26 -1.91
C MET A 73 1.42 15.85 -1.73
N LEU A 74 0.88 14.91 -2.50
CA LEU A 74 1.41 13.57 -2.66
C LEU A 74 2.35 13.54 -3.87
N LYS A 75 3.58 13.12 -3.62
CA LYS A 75 4.59 12.90 -4.67
C LYS A 75 4.86 11.41 -4.80
N PRO A 76 4.55 10.79 -5.95
CA PRO A 76 4.90 9.41 -6.23
C PRO A 76 6.41 9.17 -6.07
N VAL A 77 6.78 8.09 -5.36
CA VAL A 77 8.17 7.68 -5.16
C VAL A 77 8.45 6.23 -5.54
N TYR A 78 7.40 5.43 -5.64
CA TYR A 78 7.46 4.05 -6.12
C TYR A 78 6.10 3.64 -6.69
N LYS A 79 6.09 2.74 -7.67
CA LYS A 79 4.85 2.14 -8.19
C LYS A 79 5.05 0.65 -8.47
N THR A 80 3.98 -0.10 -8.28
CA THR A 80 3.88 -1.49 -8.72
C THR A 80 2.49 -1.77 -9.28
N LEU A 81 2.32 -2.90 -9.95
CA LEU A 81 0.99 -3.36 -10.34
C LEU A 81 0.15 -3.63 -9.09
N ASP A 82 -1.14 -3.34 -9.19
CA ASP A 82 -2.11 -3.67 -8.15
C ASP A 82 -2.62 -5.10 -8.39
N PRO A 83 -2.16 -6.09 -7.63
CA PRO A 83 -2.56 -7.47 -7.86
C PRO A 83 -4.02 -7.73 -7.48
N ILE A 84 -4.61 -6.90 -6.61
CA ILE A 84 -6.00 -7.04 -6.17
C ILE A 84 -6.96 -6.57 -7.27
N ARG A 85 -6.70 -5.40 -7.88
CA ARG A 85 -7.51 -4.88 -8.99
C ARG A 85 -7.14 -5.51 -10.33
N GLY A 86 -5.92 -5.98 -10.46
CA GLY A 86 -5.40 -6.57 -11.69
C GLY A 86 -5.30 -5.58 -12.87
N GLY A 87 -4.96 -6.08 -14.04
CA GLY A 87 -4.85 -5.30 -15.27
C GLY A 87 -3.67 -4.31 -15.22
N ASN A 88 -3.92 -3.06 -15.62
CA ASN A 88 -2.94 -1.98 -15.61
C ASN A 88 -3.10 -1.02 -14.40
N ASN A 89 -3.81 -1.45 -13.37
CA ASN A 89 -3.99 -0.69 -12.15
C ASN A 89 -2.70 -0.70 -11.31
N LEU A 90 -2.52 0.34 -10.49
CA LEU A 90 -1.26 0.57 -9.77
C LEU A 90 -1.49 0.85 -8.30
N LEU A 91 -0.61 0.32 -7.46
CA LEU A 91 -0.32 0.82 -6.12
C LEU A 91 0.85 1.80 -6.23
N VAL A 92 0.69 2.98 -5.64
CA VAL A 92 1.65 4.08 -5.77
C VAL A 92 2.04 4.58 -4.38
N MET A 93 3.25 4.28 -3.94
CA MET A 93 3.78 4.84 -2.70
C MET A 93 4.15 6.30 -2.91
N CYS A 94 3.76 7.15 -1.95
CA CYS A 94 3.96 8.58 -2.01
C CYS A 94 4.64 9.13 -0.77
N GLU A 95 5.45 10.16 -0.96
CA GLU A 95 5.89 11.05 0.11
C GLU A 95 5.01 12.30 0.15
N VAL A 96 4.93 12.93 1.34
CA VAL A 96 4.12 14.14 1.55
C VAL A 96 5.00 15.37 1.47
N LEU A 97 4.56 16.35 0.69
CA LEU A 97 5.19 17.66 0.53
C LEU A 97 4.24 18.76 0.97
N ASN A 98 4.81 19.89 1.36
CA ASN A 98 4.11 21.16 1.48
C ASN A 98 3.69 21.68 0.09
N PRO A 99 2.78 22.67 0.00
CA PRO A 99 2.37 23.26 -1.29
C PRO A 99 3.53 23.86 -2.09
N ASP A 100 4.58 24.34 -1.42
CA ASP A 100 5.79 24.90 -2.02
C ASP A 100 6.77 23.84 -2.54
N GLY A 101 6.44 22.54 -2.40
CA GLY A 101 7.27 21.42 -2.84
C GLY A 101 8.35 20.99 -1.84
N THR A 102 8.47 21.66 -0.69
CA THR A 102 9.39 21.21 0.36
C THR A 102 8.84 19.99 1.10
N PRO A 103 9.70 19.10 1.63
CA PRO A 103 9.25 17.97 2.42
C PRO A 103 8.39 18.41 3.61
N HIS A 104 7.21 17.79 3.76
CA HIS A 104 6.38 18.03 4.94
C HIS A 104 7.07 17.50 6.20
N LYS A 105 6.80 18.12 7.36
CA LYS A 105 7.42 17.75 8.66
C LYS A 105 7.20 16.27 9.06
N THR A 106 6.16 15.63 8.55
CA THR A 106 5.87 14.21 8.79
C THR A 106 6.52 13.28 7.75
N ASN A 107 7.25 13.83 6.77
CA ASN A 107 7.90 13.07 5.71
C ASN A 107 9.28 12.57 6.18
N SER A 108 9.29 11.47 6.93
CA SER A 108 10.51 10.81 7.39
C SER A 108 11.36 10.25 6.24
N ARG A 109 10.70 9.86 5.12
CA ARG A 109 11.38 9.32 3.93
C ARG A 109 12.35 10.34 3.32
N ALA A 110 11.99 11.61 3.25
CA ALA A 110 12.86 12.65 2.70
C ALA A 110 14.16 12.82 3.51
N HIS A 111 14.09 12.60 4.83
CA HIS A 111 15.28 12.58 5.68
C HIS A 111 16.11 11.30 5.44
N LEU A 112 15.45 10.14 5.40
CA LEU A 112 16.09 8.86 5.14
C LEU A 112 16.84 8.85 3.80
N VAL A 113 16.25 9.37 2.73
CA VAL A 113 16.90 9.43 1.41
C VAL A 113 18.23 10.22 1.46
N LYS A 114 18.27 11.32 2.21
CA LYS A 114 19.52 12.11 2.38
C LYS A 114 20.58 11.30 3.12
N ILE A 115 20.20 10.56 4.15
CA ILE A 115 21.14 9.72 4.91
C ILE A 115 21.59 8.53 4.06
N ALA A 116 20.67 7.87 3.37
CA ALA A 116 21.00 6.75 2.50
C ALA A 116 22.01 7.12 1.40
N GLU A 117 21.89 8.33 0.83
CA GLU A 117 22.86 8.81 -0.17
C GLU A 117 24.27 9.04 0.45
N LEU A 118 24.35 9.50 1.71
CA LEU A 118 25.63 9.68 2.39
C LEU A 118 26.35 8.35 2.67
N PHE A 119 25.61 7.26 2.83
CA PHE A 119 26.13 5.94 3.19
C PHE A 119 25.92 4.89 2.09
N LYS A 120 25.70 5.31 0.85
CA LYS A 120 25.42 4.39 -0.26
C LYS A 120 26.53 3.37 -0.54
N ASP A 121 27.78 3.76 -0.27
CA ASP A 121 28.95 2.91 -0.53
C ASP A 121 29.13 1.83 0.56
N GLU A 122 28.37 1.91 1.66
CA GLU A 122 28.40 0.89 2.74
C GLU A 122 27.54 -0.33 2.41
N GLU A 123 26.76 -0.31 1.32
CA GLU A 123 25.90 -1.41 0.87
C GLU A 123 25.05 -2.03 2.00
N ALA A 124 24.44 -1.17 2.82
CA ALA A 124 23.70 -1.59 4.00
C ALA A 124 22.46 -2.44 3.64
N TRP A 125 22.31 -3.56 4.32
CA TRP A 125 21.18 -4.48 4.15
C TRP A 125 20.20 -4.32 5.30
N PHE A 126 18.92 -4.30 4.97
CA PHE A 126 17.82 -4.22 5.93
C PHE A 126 16.80 -5.30 5.62
N GLY A 127 16.39 -6.05 6.65
CA GLY A 127 15.27 -6.98 6.59
C GLY A 127 14.07 -6.41 7.35
N ILE A 128 12.87 -6.76 6.92
CA ILE A 128 11.62 -6.43 7.61
C ILE A 128 10.87 -7.73 7.83
N GLU A 129 10.53 -8.01 9.10
CA GLU A 129 9.61 -9.08 9.48
C GLU A 129 8.25 -8.45 9.76
N GLN A 130 7.31 -8.60 8.81
CA GLN A 130 5.97 -8.07 8.99
C GLN A 130 5.10 -9.07 9.72
N GLU A 131 4.68 -8.71 10.92
CA GLU A 131 3.77 -9.52 11.73
C GLU A 131 2.35 -8.93 11.70
N TYR A 132 1.34 -9.80 11.71
CA TYR A 132 -0.06 -9.42 11.84
C TYR A 132 -0.86 -10.50 12.57
N THR A 133 -1.93 -10.09 13.23
CA THR A 133 -2.86 -11.00 13.90
C THR A 133 -4.19 -10.98 13.15
N LEU A 134 -4.67 -12.15 12.74
CA LEU A 134 -5.99 -12.31 12.15
C LEU A 134 -7.07 -12.25 13.21
N PHE A 135 -8.19 -11.59 12.89
CA PHE A 135 -9.34 -11.45 13.77
C PHE A 135 -10.62 -11.93 13.11
N GLU A 136 -11.50 -12.55 13.88
CA GLU A 136 -12.91 -12.73 13.56
C GLU A 136 -13.74 -11.77 14.44
N GLY A 137 -14.23 -10.69 13.84
CA GLY A 137 -14.86 -9.61 14.58
C GLY A 137 -13.87 -8.93 15.54
N ARG A 138 -13.98 -9.16 16.84
CA ARG A 138 -13.09 -8.61 17.87
C ARG A 138 -12.18 -9.64 18.52
N ASN A 139 -12.32 -10.90 18.18
CA ASN A 139 -11.54 -11.98 18.75
C ASN A 139 -10.41 -12.36 17.78
N PRO A 140 -9.19 -12.56 18.28
CA PRO A 140 -8.14 -13.17 17.46
C PRO A 140 -8.61 -14.53 16.93
N LEU A 141 -8.36 -14.77 15.65
CA LEU A 141 -8.77 -16.02 15.01
C LEU A 141 -8.08 -17.22 15.68
N GLY A 142 -8.87 -18.26 15.95
CA GLY A 142 -8.39 -19.46 16.63
C GLY A 142 -8.33 -19.39 18.14
N TRP A 143 -8.71 -18.27 18.76
CA TRP A 143 -8.83 -18.19 20.21
C TRP A 143 -10.10 -18.91 20.69
N PRO A 144 -10.02 -19.60 21.85
CA PRO A 144 -11.20 -20.25 22.44
C PRO A 144 -12.23 -19.21 22.90
N GLU A 145 -13.52 -19.59 22.86
CA GLU A 145 -14.58 -18.77 23.43
C GLU A 145 -14.38 -18.61 24.95
N GLY A 146 -14.29 -17.37 25.41
CA GLY A 146 -14.24 -17.03 26.84
C GLY A 146 -12.96 -17.41 27.55
N GLY A 147 -11.86 -17.58 26.88
CA GLY A 147 -10.57 -17.94 27.46
C GLY A 147 -9.37 -17.32 26.79
N TYR A 148 -8.20 -17.77 27.22
CA TYR A 148 -6.92 -17.45 26.61
C TYR A 148 -6.44 -18.62 25.76
N PRO A 149 -5.68 -18.36 24.67
CA PRO A 149 -5.08 -19.43 23.88
C PRO A 149 -4.01 -20.15 24.68
N ALA A 150 -3.64 -21.35 24.26
CA ALA A 150 -2.43 -21.99 24.72
C ALA A 150 -1.18 -21.14 24.43
N PRO A 151 -0.07 -21.34 25.14
CA PRO A 151 1.19 -20.70 24.80
C PRO A 151 1.58 -20.95 23.35
N GLN A 152 2.24 -19.98 22.74
CA GLN A 152 2.63 -20.02 21.32
C GLN A 152 3.43 -21.27 20.91
N GLY A 153 4.25 -21.82 21.82
CA GLY A 153 5.16 -22.93 21.50
C GLY A 153 4.54 -24.12 20.76
N PRO A 154 3.34 -24.63 21.14
CA PRO A 154 2.67 -25.70 20.41
C PRO A 154 2.27 -25.33 18.98
N PHE A 155 2.07 -24.05 18.69
CA PHE A 155 1.62 -23.55 17.38
C PHE A 155 2.77 -23.07 16.50
N TYR A 156 3.96 -22.90 17.06
CA TYR A 156 5.13 -22.45 16.28
C TYR A 156 5.50 -23.51 15.25
N CYS A 157 5.50 -23.13 13.97
CA CYS A 157 5.68 -24.03 12.84
C CYS A 157 4.66 -25.19 12.82
N GLY A 158 3.46 -24.96 13.38
CA GLY A 158 2.40 -25.97 13.47
C GLY A 158 1.89 -26.40 12.09
N VAL A 159 1.36 -27.61 12.04
CA VAL A 159 0.74 -28.20 10.86
C VAL A 159 -0.59 -28.83 11.24
N GLY A 160 -1.62 -28.58 10.46
CA GLY A 160 -2.94 -29.14 10.68
C GLY A 160 -4.00 -28.06 10.94
N ALA A 161 -5.26 -28.43 10.68
CA ALA A 161 -6.38 -27.49 10.74
C ALA A 161 -6.73 -27.01 12.15
N ASP A 162 -6.30 -27.74 13.18
CA ASP A 162 -6.49 -27.43 14.59
C ASP A 162 -5.35 -26.56 15.17
N GLU A 163 -4.29 -26.34 14.41
CA GLU A 163 -3.15 -25.52 14.84
C GLU A 163 -2.90 -24.30 13.95
N VAL A 164 -3.29 -24.36 12.67
CA VAL A 164 -3.04 -23.30 11.68
C VAL A 164 -4.35 -22.64 11.26
N TYR A 165 -4.67 -21.52 11.86
CA TYR A 165 -5.87 -20.75 11.56
C TYR A 165 -5.61 -19.70 10.48
N GLY A 166 -6.53 -19.58 9.50
CA GLY A 166 -6.45 -18.58 8.43
C GLY A 166 -5.34 -18.83 7.40
N ARG A 167 -4.94 -20.08 7.19
CA ARG A 167 -3.88 -20.46 6.24
C ARG A 167 -4.17 -19.97 4.83
N ASP A 168 -5.42 -20.07 4.38
CA ASP A 168 -5.88 -19.59 3.09
C ASP A 168 -5.64 -18.08 2.90
N ILE A 169 -5.90 -17.27 3.94
CA ILE A 169 -5.65 -15.82 3.92
C ILE A 169 -4.15 -15.53 3.79
N VAL A 170 -3.32 -16.26 4.52
CA VAL A 170 -1.86 -16.07 4.52
C VAL A 170 -1.26 -16.45 3.17
N GLU A 171 -1.70 -17.55 2.57
CA GLU A 171 -1.24 -17.99 1.24
C GLU A 171 -1.66 -16.98 0.16
N GLU A 172 -2.91 -16.52 0.16
CA GLU A 172 -3.37 -15.49 -0.77
C GLU A 172 -2.58 -14.17 -0.60
N HIS A 173 -2.29 -13.77 0.64
CA HIS A 173 -1.47 -12.59 0.91
C HIS A 173 -0.07 -12.74 0.35
N LEU A 174 0.57 -13.90 0.54
CA LEU A 174 1.90 -14.18 -0.03
C LEU A 174 1.90 -14.09 -1.55
N ASP A 175 0.93 -14.73 -2.21
CA ASP A 175 0.79 -14.68 -3.67
C ASP A 175 0.65 -13.24 -4.17
N LEU A 176 -0.20 -12.43 -3.52
CA LEU A 176 -0.39 -11.01 -3.86
C LEU A 176 0.90 -10.18 -3.64
N CYS A 177 1.69 -10.48 -2.61
CA CYS A 177 2.99 -9.84 -2.38
C CYS A 177 3.96 -10.15 -3.53
N LEU A 178 4.04 -11.42 -3.95
CA LEU A 178 4.89 -11.85 -5.06
C LEU A 178 4.44 -11.23 -6.39
N GLU A 179 3.13 -11.19 -6.66
CA GLU A 179 2.57 -10.51 -7.84
C GLU A 179 2.85 -9.01 -7.84
N ALA A 180 2.87 -8.37 -6.68
CA ALA A 180 3.26 -6.97 -6.52
C ALA A 180 4.78 -6.75 -6.72
N GLY A 181 5.56 -7.81 -6.88
CA GLY A 181 7.01 -7.74 -7.08
C GLY A 181 7.80 -7.48 -5.80
N LEU A 182 7.24 -7.84 -4.63
CA LEU A 182 7.99 -7.81 -3.38
C LEU A 182 8.92 -9.02 -3.30
N GLU A 183 10.16 -8.77 -2.89
CA GLU A 183 11.13 -9.84 -2.61
C GLU A 183 10.84 -10.42 -1.23
N VAL A 184 9.98 -11.42 -1.18
CA VAL A 184 9.66 -12.16 0.05
C VAL A 184 10.52 -13.41 0.10
N SER A 185 11.20 -13.61 1.22
CA SER A 185 11.98 -14.82 1.51
C SER A 185 11.83 -15.18 2.99
N GLY A 186 11.69 -16.45 3.32
CA GLY A 186 11.68 -16.84 4.72
C GLY A 186 10.76 -17.94 5.09
#